data_49dd43130b898dfb46450580478456b6
#
_entry.id   49dd43130b898dfb46450580478456b6
#
_cell.length_a   1.000
_cell.length_b   1.000
_cell.length_c   1.000
_cell.angle_alpha   90.00
_cell.angle_beta   90.00
_cell.angle_gamma   90.00
#
_symmetry.space_group_name_H-M   'P 1'
#
loop_
_entity.id
_entity.type
_entity.pdbx_description
1 polymer ?
#
loop_
_entity_poly.entity_id
_entity_poly.type
_entity_poly.pdbx_seq_one_letter_code
_entity_poly.pdbx_strand_id
1 'polypeptide(L)'
;MSVMEKLKKNTTVKESSVLSKSKFFNEKDMIPTSIPALNIALSARIDGGISPGLTQWCGESARFKSLFCLLMAKSYLDKYPDAALLFFDSEFGTPKSYWDKLGIDKERVLHTPLTDIEQLTFDCMNQLKNIERGDKLFIVIDSIGNLASKREVDNSLAEKSAEDLSRPKKLKAFFRMVTPHLNIKDIPMHVVNHVYKEMSLYPKDIVAGGQGSYLSSDNIFIIGKQQEKDGTELMGFNFIINVEKSRYVIPKSKIPISVSFESGVSKWSGLLDIALDLGFCAKPSMGWISKVDPKTGEIEEKKYRAKDTNTKEFWDSILNSQEFKDAVYNRYSISSHSIISDGEIEQVFSNEEGEEDDE
;
A
#
# COMPACT_ATOMS: atom_id res chain seq x y z
N MET A 1 -34.19 -23.17 -20.95
CA MET A 1 -33.48 -22.49 -19.86
C MET A 1 -32.00 -22.61 -20.14
N SER A 2 -31.31 -21.49 -20.32
CA SER A 2 -29.86 -21.48 -20.57
C SER A 2 -29.06 -21.97 -19.35
N VAL A 3 -27.79 -22.36 -19.56
CA VAL A 3 -26.92 -22.75 -18.43
C VAL A 3 -26.81 -21.62 -17.42
N MET A 4 -26.69 -20.37 -17.90
CA MET A 4 -26.60 -19.19 -17.03
C MET A 4 -27.88 -18.99 -16.19
N GLU A 5 -29.07 -19.23 -16.75
CA GLU A 5 -30.32 -19.19 -15.98
C GLU A 5 -30.40 -20.26 -14.91
N LYS A 6 -29.90 -21.47 -15.21
CA LYS A 6 -29.81 -22.57 -14.20
C LYS A 6 -28.88 -22.18 -13.07
N LEU A 7 -27.68 -21.61 -13.37
CA LEU A 7 -26.72 -21.15 -12.36
C LEU A 7 -27.33 -20.07 -11.46
N LYS A 8 -27.99 -19.05 -12.04
CA LYS A 8 -28.65 -17.99 -11.26
C LYS A 8 -29.74 -18.52 -10.34
N LYS A 9 -30.50 -19.50 -10.80
CA LYS A 9 -31.62 -20.09 -10.02
C LYS A 9 -31.10 -20.92 -8.83
N ASN A 10 -29.95 -21.58 -9.00
CA ASN A 10 -29.43 -22.55 -8.03
C ASN A 10 -28.40 -21.97 -7.06
N THR A 11 -27.95 -20.70 -7.25
CA THR A 11 -27.00 -20.08 -6.29
C THR A 11 -27.67 -19.83 -4.95
N THR A 12 -26.97 -20.14 -3.87
CA THR A 12 -27.38 -19.87 -2.48
C THR A 12 -26.73 -18.62 -1.90
N VAL A 13 -25.76 -18.02 -2.62
CA VAL A 13 -25.06 -16.81 -2.19
C VAL A 13 -25.82 -15.60 -2.70
N LYS A 14 -26.33 -14.78 -1.78
CA LYS A 14 -27.19 -13.62 -2.08
C LYS A 14 -26.58 -12.60 -3.03
N GLU A 15 -25.27 -12.38 -2.92
CA GLU A 15 -24.51 -11.42 -3.70
C GLU A 15 -24.09 -11.92 -5.09
N SER A 16 -24.46 -13.16 -5.45
CA SER A 16 -24.11 -13.73 -6.77
C SER A 16 -24.80 -12.97 -7.91
N SER A 17 -24.03 -12.59 -8.90
CA SER A 17 -24.50 -11.86 -10.08
C SER A 17 -23.69 -12.23 -11.32
N VAL A 18 -24.19 -11.90 -12.51
CA VAL A 18 -23.40 -11.97 -13.74
C VAL A 18 -22.24 -10.98 -13.60
N LEU A 19 -21.05 -11.35 -14.05
CA LEU A 19 -19.82 -10.57 -13.86
C LEU A 19 -19.97 -9.10 -14.29
N SER A 20 -20.59 -8.84 -15.43
CA SER A 20 -20.88 -7.48 -15.94
C SER A 20 -21.80 -6.63 -15.04
N LYS A 21 -22.49 -7.26 -14.09
CA LYS A 21 -23.37 -6.61 -13.10
C LYS A 21 -22.86 -6.75 -11.68
N SER A 22 -21.68 -7.33 -11.51
CA SER A 22 -21.09 -7.56 -10.19
C SER A 22 -20.57 -6.27 -9.59
N LYS A 23 -21.06 -5.91 -8.40
CA LYS A 23 -20.56 -4.77 -7.62
C LYS A 23 -19.11 -4.94 -7.15
N PHE A 24 -18.58 -6.17 -7.19
CA PHE A 24 -17.25 -6.52 -6.73
C PHE A 24 -16.20 -6.49 -7.85
N PHE A 25 -16.64 -6.38 -9.11
CA PHE A 25 -15.80 -6.40 -10.30
C PHE A 25 -15.46 -5.01 -10.83
N ASN A 26 -16.20 -3.98 -10.42
CA ASN A 26 -15.91 -2.60 -10.79
C ASN A 26 -14.55 -2.16 -10.24
N GLU A 27 -13.91 -1.20 -10.91
CA GLU A 27 -12.73 -0.54 -10.37
C GLU A 27 -13.05 -0.03 -8.97
N LYS A 28 -12.15 -0.33 -8.03
CA LYS A 28 -12.29 0.13 -6.65
C LYS A 28 -11.98 1.62 -6.58
N ASP A 29 -12.79 2.37 -5.87
CA ASP A 29 -12.49 3.76 -5.56
C ASP A 29 -11.16 3.82 -4.78
N MET A 30 -10.21 4.55 -5.32
CA MET A 30 -8.94 4.83 -4.66
C MET A 30 -8.99 6.21 -4.02
N ILE A 31 -8.42 6.33 -2.83
CA ILE A 31 -8.46 7.57 -2.07
C ILE A 31 -7.06 8.19 -2.06
N PRO A 32 -6.87 9.33 -2.74
CA PRO A 32 -5.58 9.98 -2.80
C PRO A 32 -5.17 10.52 -1.42
N THR A 33 -3.89 10.38 -1.12
CA THR A 33 -3.25 11.07 -0.02
C THR A 33 -2.76 12.44 -0.49
N SER A 34 -2.37 13.29 0.46
CA SER A 34 -1.75 14.59 0.14
C SER A 34 -0.35 14.49 -0.47
N ILE A 35 0.24 13.28 -0.55
CA ILE A 35 1.61 13.03 -1.01
C ILE A 35 1.56 12.20 -2.31
N PRO A 36 1.73 12.83 -3.51
CA PRO A 36 1.56 12.13 -4.78
C PRO A 36 2.47 10.91 -4.96
N ALA A 37 3.72 10.95 -4.48
CA ALA A 37 4.62 9.80 -4.54
C ALA A 37 4.10 8.61 -3.73
N LEU A 38 3.41 8.87 -2.61
CA LEU A 38 2.77 7.83 -1.81
C LEU A 38 1.58 7.22 -2.55
N ASN A 39 0.82 8.02 -3.31
CA ASN A 39 -0.25 7.52 -4.17
C ASN A 39 0.31 6.59 -5.26
N ILE A 40 1.46 6.94 -5.85
CA ILE A 40 2.16 6.08 -6.81
C ILE A 40 2.56 4.75 -6.16
N ALA A 41 3.12 4.78 -4.93
CA ALA A 41 3.48 3.56 -4.21
C ALA A 41 2.28 2.63 -3.96
N LEU A 42 1.10 3.20 -3.68
CA LEU A 42 -0.11 2.47 -3.35
C LEU A 42 -0.86 1.93 -4.58
N SER A 43 -0.83 2.66 -5.71
CA SER A 43 -1.75 2.44 -6.83
C SER A 43 -1.15 2.58 -8.24
N ALA A 44 0.14 2.90 -8.36
CA ALA A 44 0.79 3.27 -9.62
C ALA A 44 0.21 4.53 -10.29
N ARG A 45 -0.59 5.33 -9.57
CA ARG A 45 -1.26 6.53 -10.08
C ARG A 45 -1.01 7.72 -9.16
N ILE A 46 -0.86 8.90 -9.72
CA ILE A 46 -0.69 10.16 -8.97
C ILE A 46 -1.98 10.53 -8.22
N ASP A 47 -3.12 10.32 -8.86
CA ASP A 47 -4.47 10.60 -8.38
C ASP A 47 -5.18 9.36 -7.79
N GLY A 48 -4.47 8.23 -7.70
CA GLY A 48 -4.92 7.03 -7.01
C GLY A 48 -4.73 7.09 -5.50
N GLY A 49 -4.19 6.02 -4.90
CA GLY A 49 -3.85 5.99 -3.47
C GLY A 49 -4.40 4.77 -2.75
N ILE A 50 -5.08 4.99 -1.63
CA ILE A 50 -5.57 3.95 -0.74
C ILE A 50 -6.66 3.14 -1.42
N SER A 51 -6.49 1.82 -1.48
CA SER A 51 -7.51 0.88 -1.95
C SER A 51 -8.08 0.05 -0.80
N PRO A 52 -9.32 -0.46 -0.92
CA PRO A 52 -9.83 -1.48 -0.02
C PRO A 52 -8.97 -2.74 -0.03
N GLY A 53 -9.02 -3.50 1.07
CA GLY A 53 -8.25 -4.73 1.26
C GLY A 53 -7.12 -4.58 2.26
N LEU A 54 -6.22 -5.56 2.29
CA LEU A 54 -5.16 -5.65 3.29
C LEU A 54 -3.83 -5.12 2.77
N THR A 55 -3.31 -4.09 3.42
CA THR A 55 -1.98 -3.52 3.16
C THR A 55 -1.08 -3.68 4.38
N GLN A 56 0.13 -4.22 4.21
CA GLN A 56 1.13 -4.32 5.26
C GLN A 56 2.28 -3.33 5.06
N TRP A 57 2.64 -2.64 6.14
CA TRP A 57 3.79 -1.76 6.27
C TRP A 57 4.84 -2.45 7.14
N CYS A 58 5.88 -2.98 6.50
CA CYS A 58 6.86 -3.85 7.11
C CYS A 58 8.21 -3.13 7.24
N GLY A 59 9.01 -3.50 8.23
CA GLY A 59 10.34 -2.96 8.41
C GLY A 59 10.82 -3.04 9.84
N GLU A 60 12.10 -2.75 10.05
CA GLU A 60 12.70 -2.64 11.38
C GLU A 60 12.05 -1.53 12.21
N SER A 61 12.39 -1.43 13.49
CA SER A 61 11.91 -0.34 14.35
C SER A 61 12.36 1.03 13.81
N ALA A 62 11.59 2.08 14.13
CA ALA A 62 11.86 3.47 13.72
C ALA A 62 11.94 3.68 12.19
N ARG A 63 11.13 2.95 11.42
CA ARG A 63 11.00 3.07 9.96
C ARG A 63 9.73 3.80 9.52
N PHE A 64 9.15 4.64 10.36
CA PHE A 64 8.00 5.50 10.03
C PHE A 64 6.67 4.75 9.72
N LYS A 65 6.60 3.43 9.98
CA LYS A 65 5.45 2.57 9.62
C LYS A 65 4.12 3.06 10.18
N SER A 66 4.07 3.28 11.49
CA SER A 66 2.87 3.78 12.19
C SER A 66 2.42 5.12 11.63
N LEU A 67 3.36 6.05 11.35
CA LEU A 67 3.02 7.34 10.76
C LEU A 67 2.50 7.23 9.33
N PHE A 68 2.99 6.30 8.51
CA PHE A 68 2.36 6.01 7.22
C PHE A 68 0.91 5.57 7.40
N CYS A 69 0.62 4.66 8.33
CA CYS A 69 -0.76 4.25 8.63
C CYS A 69 -1.64 5.44 9.04
N LEU A 70 -1.13 6.35 9.91
CA LEU A 70 -1.87 7.54 10.33
C LEU A 70 -2.08 8.54 9.19
N LEU A 71 -1.11 8.73 8.28
CA LEU A 71 -1.26 9.57 7.09
C LEU A 71 -2.37 9.03 6.16
N MET A 72 -2.43 7.70 5.99
CA MET A 72 -3.51 7.06 5.23
C MET A 72 -4.86 7.26 5.93
N ALA A 73 -4.93 6.99 7.25
CA ALA A 73 -6.14 7.18 8.03
C ALA A 73 -6.63 8.62 7.96
N LYS A 74 -5.73 9.61 8.10
CA LYS A 74 -6.08 11.04 7.94
C LYS A 74 -6.70 11.32 6.59
N SER A 75 -6.07 10.86 5.51
CA SER A 75 -6.57 11.08 4.14
C SER A 75 -7.95 10.44 3.93
N TYR A 76 -8.17 9.27 4.50
CA TYR A 76 -9.46 8.59 4.46
C TYR A 76 -10.55 9.34 5.22
N LEU A 77 -10.24 9.79 6.45
CA LEU A 77 -11.16 10.57 7.28
C LEU A 77 -11.48 11.93 6.67
N ASP A 78 -10.53 12.56 5.98
CA ASP A 78 -10.77 13.84 5.28
C ASP A 78 -11.68 13.65 4.06
N LYS A 79 -11.52 12.55 3.34
CA LYS A 79 -12.36 12.24 2.17
C LYS A 79 -13.80 11.94 2.56
N TYR A 80 -14.02 11.26 3.69
CA TYR A 80 -15.35 10.85 4.14
C TYR A 80 -15.64 11.43 5.54
N PRO A 81 -16.47 12.46 5.62
CA PRO A 81 -16.79 13.13 6.91
C PRO A 81 -17.44 12.20 7.94
N ASP A 82 -18.15 11.16 7.50
CA ASP A 82 -18.85 10.17 8.31
C ASP A 82 -17.98 8.92 8.61
N ALA A 83 -16.75 8.85 8.10
CA ALA A 83 -15.87 7.72 8.33
C ALA A 83 -15.38 7.63 9.77
N ALA A 84 -15.14 6.41 10.22
CA ALA A 84 -14.49 6.10 11.48
C ALA A 84 -13.16 5.37 11.26
N LEU A 85 -12.23 5.55 12.20
CA LEU A 85 -10.99 4.79 12.31
C LEU A 85 -11.10 3.79 13.47
N LEU A 86 -10.92 2.52 13.18
CA LEU A 86 -10.71 1.48 14.19
C LEU A 86 -9.20 1.25 14.34
N PHE A 87 -8.65 1.64 15.47
CA PHE A 87 -7.22 1.60 15.75
C PHE A 87 -6.92 0.55 16.83
N PHE A 88 -6.42 -0.60 16.39
CA PHE A 88 -5.92 -1.66 17.26
C PHE A 88 -4.47 -1.40 17.62
N ASP A 89 -4.17 -1.28 18.90
CA ASP A 89 -2.85 -0.87 19.40
C ASP A 89 -2.27 -1.91 20.36
N SER A 90 -1.11 -2.43 20.03
CA SER A 90 -0.33 -3.36 20.88
C SER A 90 1.06 -2.83 21.20
N GLU A 91 1.49 -1.72 20.59
CA GLU A 91 2.81 -1.13 20.81
C GLU A 91 2.77 0.14 21.66
N PHE A 92 1.63 0.85 21.66
CA PHE A 92 1.47 2.16 22.31
C PHE A 92 2.53 3.18 21.88
N GLY A 93 3.00 3.02 20.63
CA GLY A 93 4.11 3.78 20.05
C GLY A 93 3.72 5.11 19.40
N THR A 94 2.43 5.45 19.35
CA THR A 94 1.91 6.66 18.71
C THR A 94 1.43 7.67 19.76
N PRO A 95 2.33 8.60 20.22
CA PRO A 95 1.97 9.57 21.24
C PRO A 95 0.88 10.53 20.75
N LYS A 96 0.09 11.08 21.69
CA LYS A 96 -1.01 12.01 21.41
C LYS A 96 -0.61 13.17 20.48
N SER A 97 0.64 13.63 20.58
CA SER A 97 1.16 14.71 19.74
C SER A 97 1.18 14.39 18.24
N TYR A 98 1.26 13.12 17.84
CA TYR A 98 1.20 12.72 16.42
C TYR A 98 -0.22 12.90 15.87
N TRP A 99 -1.23 12.50 16.64
CA TRP A 99 -2.63 12.68 16.29
C TRP A 99 -3.01 14.15 16.15
N ASP A 100 -2.56 14.98 17.10
CA ASP A 100 -2.81 16.42 17.11
C ASP A 100 -2.13 17.12 15.93
N LYS A 101 -0.86 16.80 15.65
CA LYS A 101 -0.10 17.37 14.52
C LYS A 101 -0.64 16.97 13.16
N LEU A 102 -1.17 15.75 13.01
CA LEU A 102 -1.85 15.32 11.79
C LEU A 102 -3.25 15.88 11.66
N GLY A 103 -3.81 16.48 12.70
CA GLY A 103 -5.16 17.00 12.71
C GLY A 103 -6.24 15.92 12.55
N ILE A 104 -6.00 14.73 13.14
CA ILE A 104 -6.99 13.66 13.16
C ILE A 104 -8.01 13.95 14.26
N ASP A 105 -9.29 13.97 13.88
CA ASP A 105 -10.39 14.09 14.84
C ASP A 105 -10.48 12.82 15.69
N LYS A 106 -10.14 12.94 16.96
CA LYS A 106 -10.08 11.81 17.91
C LYS A 106 -11.45 11.26 18.27
N GLU A 107 -12.53 12.02 18.12
CA GLU A 107 -13.90 11.54 18.31
C GLU A 107 -14.34 10.54 17.24
N ARG A 108 -13.60 10.47 16.15
CA ARG A 108 -13.81 9.53 15.04
C ARG A 108 -12.87 8.32 15.09
N VAL A 109 -12.13 8.14 16.20
CA VAL A 109 -11.16 7.06 16.39
C VAL A 109 -11.59 6.16 17.55
N LEU A 110 -11.92 4.91 17.24
CA LEU A 110 -12.07 3.88 18.27
C LEU A 110 -10.70 3.25 18.53
N HIS A 111 -10.07 3.61 19.64
CA HIS A 111 -8.80 3.05 20.09
C HIS A 111 -9.04 1.80 20.91
N THR A 112 -8.49 0.67 20.48
CA THR A 112 -8.64 -0.65 21.08
C THR A 112 -7.28 -1.21 21.48
N PRO A 113 -6.88 -1.06 22.77
CA PRO A 113 -5.67 -1.70 23.27
C PRO A 113 -5.78 -3.22 23.24
N LEU A 114 -4.69 -3.90 22.81
CA LEU A 114 -4.65 -5.34 22.65
C LEU A 114 -3.48 -5.96 23.39
N THR A 115 -3.67 -7.17 23.92
CA THR A 115 -2.61 -7.97 24.55
C THR A 115 -2.29 -9.25 23.77
N ASP A 116 -3.24 -9.79 23.00
CA ASP A 116 -3.08 -11.05 22.29
C ASP A 116 -3.85 -11.10 20.96
N ILE A 117 -3.51 -12.12 20.15
CA ILE A 117 -4.10 -12.33 18.81
C ILE A 117 -5.57 -12.73 18.89
N GLU A 118 -5.98 -13.42 19.93
CA GLU A 118 -7.35 -13.87 20.11
C GLU A 118 -8.28 -12.70 20.38
N GLN A 119 -7.84 -11.72 21.20
CA GLN A 119 -8.59 -10.47 21.41
C GLN A 119 -8.74 -9.70 20.08
N LEU A 120 -7.64 -9.53 19.33
CA LEU A 120 -7.69 -8.92 18.00
C LEU A 120 -8.70 -9.62 17.10
N THR A 121 -8.62 -10.96 17.04
CA THR A 121 -9.47 -11.76 16.15
C THR A 121 -10.94 -11.61 16.53
N PHE A 122 -11.25 -11.74 17.80
CA PHE A 122 -12.63 -11.68 18.31
C PHE A 122 -13.25 -10.31 18.09
N ASP A 123 -12.55 -9.24 18.50
CA ASP A 123 -13.08 -7.88 18.37
C ASP A 123 -13.20 -7.43 16.92
N CYS A 124 -12.15 -7.63 16.10
CA CYS A 124 -12.18 -7.28 14.70
C CYS A 124 -13.31 -7.98 13.93
N MET A 125 -13.52 -9.29 14.16
CA MET A 125 -14.61 -10.02 13.52
C MET A 125 -15.98 -9.57 14.00
N ASN A 126 -16.12 -9.23 15.28
CA ASN A 126 -17.37 -8.69 15.82
C ASN A 126 -17.70 -7.32 15.21
N GLN A 127 -16.72 -6.42 15.09
CA GLN A 127 -16.89 -5.13 14.39
C GLN A 127 -17.29 -5.34 12.94
N LEU A 128 -16.53 -6.16 12.20
CA LEU A 128 -16.80 -6.43 10.80
C LEU A 128 -18.16 -7.07 10.54
N LYS A 129 -18.71 -7.84 11.47
CA LYS A 129 -20.03 -8.43 11.34
C LYS A 129 -21.14 -7.37 11.24
N ASN A 130 -20.98 -6.25 11.96
CA ASN A 130 -21.99 -5.21 12.10
C ASN A 130 -21.81 -4.03 11.10
N ILE A 131 -20.72 -4.02 10.33
CA ILE A 131 -20.46 -3.03 9.26
C ILE A 131 -21.04 -3.54 7.95
N GLU A 132 -21.68 -2.67 7.17
CA GLU A 132 -22.22 -2.98 5.86
C GLU A 132 -21.34 -2.41 4.73
N ARG A 133 -21.58 -2.88 3.49
CA ARG A 133 -20.93 -2.26 2.33
C ARG A 133 -21.49 -0.84 2.13
N GLY A 134 -20.61 0.15 2.16
CA GLY A 134 -20.98 1.57 2.06
C GLY A 134 -20.65 2.35 3.33
N ASP A 135 -20.64 1.67 4.50
CA ASP A 135 -20.08 2.27 5.71
C ASP A 135 -18.62 2.61 5.50
N LYS A 136 -18.20 3.77 5.98
CA LYS A 136 -16.85 4.27 5.80
C LYS A 136 -16.01 3.97 7.03
N LEU A 137 -15.29 2.84 6.97
CA LEU A 137 -14.41 2.36 8.03
C LEU A 137 -12.98 2.23 7.50
N PHE A 138 -12.01 2.75 8.24
CA PHE A 138 -10.59 2.49 8.05
C PHE A 138 -10.07 1.69 9.26
N ILE A 139 -9.29 0.63 9.03
CA ILE A 139 -8.75 -0.19 10.11
C ILE A 139 -7.23 -0.08 10.12
N VAL A 140 -6.65 0.16 11.30
CA VAL A 140 -5.21 0.11 11.54
C VAL A 140 -4.92 -0.88 12.64
N ILE A 141 -3.89 -1.71 12.45
CA ILE A 141 -3.34 -2.60 13.49
C ILE A 141 -1.86 -2.24 13.67
N ASP A 142 -1.51 -1.72 14.84
CA ASP A 142 -0.14 -1.31 15.19
C ASP A 142 0.31 -1.98 16.51
N SER A 143 1.03 -3.10 16.45
CA SER A 143 1.39 -3.93 15.31
C SER A 143 1.00 -5.40 15.51
N ILE A 144 1.01 -6.19 14.45
CA ILE A 144 0.84 -7.65 14.58
C ILE A 144 2.14 -8.34 15.02
N GLY A 145 3.28 -7.66 14.87
CA GLY A 145 4.60 -8.19 15.22
C GLY A 145 4.75 -8.53 16.70
N ASN A 146 4.17 -7.71 17.57
CA ASN A 146 4.29 -7.81 19.04
C ASN A 146 3.16 -8.60 19.70
N LEU A 147 2.10 -8.94 18.99
CA LEU A 147 1.00 -9.70 19.59
C LEU A 147 1.41 -11.14 19.89
N ALA A 148 1.35 -11.51 21.16
CA ALA A 148 1.47 -12.89 21.62
C ALA A 148 0.19 -13.69 21.32
N SER A 149 0.25 -15.01 21.38
CA SER A 149 -0.95 -15.82 21.50
C SER A 149 -1.41 -15.87 22.96
N LYS A 150 -2.71 -16.05 23.21
CA LYS A 150 -3.22 -16.26 24.58
C LYS A 150 -2.51 -17.43 25.25
N ARG A 151 -2.21 -18.50 24.52
CA ARG A 151 -1.47 -19.65 25.05
C ARG A 151 -0.05 -19.29 25.49
N GLU A 152 0.63 -18.44 24.76
CA GLU A 152 1.97 -17.92 25.11
C GLU A 152 1.90 -17.13 26.43
N VAL A 153 0.91 -16.26 26.57
CA VAL A 153 0.65 -15.50 27.80
C VAL A 153 0.34 -16.45 28.97
N ASP A 154 -0.59 -17.41 28.80
CA ASP A 154 -0.99 -18.35 29.82
C ASP A 154 0.17 -19.27 30.26
N ASN A 155 1.00 -19.72 29.31
CA ASN A 155 2.19 -20.52 29.61
C ASN A 155 3.23 -19.73 30.42
N SER A 156 3.44 -18.46 30.07
CA SER A 156 4.33 -17.57 30.81
C SER A 156 3.88 -17.36 32.26
N LEU A 157 2.56 -17.14 32.47
CA LEU A 157 1.98 -17.00 33.80
C LEU A 157 2.04 -18.30 34.64
N ALA A 158 2.01 -19.46 33.98
CA ALA A 158 2.10 -20.78 34.62
C ALA A 158 3.55 -21.28 34.74
N GLU A 159 4.56 -20.44 34.47
CA GLU A 159 6.00 -20.77 34.49
C GLU A 159 6.36 -22.00 33.64
N LYS A 160 5.60 -22.26 32.57
CA LYS A 160 5.86 -23.35 31.63
C LYS A 160 6.82 -22.90 30.54
N SER A 161 7.92 -23.62 30.38
CA SER A 161 8.95 -23.34 29.37
C SER A 161 8.59 -23.79 27.92
N ALA A 162 7.35 -24.28 27.71
CA ALA A 162 6.93 -24.78 26.40
C ALA A 162 6.73 -23.62 25.40
N GLU A 163 7.50 -23.61 24.32
CA GLU A 163 7.32 -22.67 23.21
C GLU A 163 5.95 -22.82 22.57
N ASP A 164 5.29 -21.71 22.30
CA ASP A 164 4.03 -21.72 21.54
C ASP A 164 4.26 -21.55 20.02
N LEU A 165 4.23 -22.67 19.31
CA LEU A 165 4.30 -22.68 17.84
C LEU A 165 2.94 -22.36 17.17
N SER A 166 1.90 -22.04 17.96
CA SER A 166 0.56 -21.79 17.41
C SER A 166 0.36 -20.37 16.86
N ARG A 167 1.17 -19.40 17.28
CA ARG A 167 1.08 -17.98 16.88
C ARG A 167 0.97 -17.78 15.35
N PRO A 168 1.83 -18.37 14.50
CA PRO A 168 1.72 -18.21 13.03
C PRO A 168 0.42 -18.79 12.48
N LYS A 169 -0.08 -19.91 13.07
CA LYS A 169 -1.36 -20.52 12.67
C LYS A 169 -2.54 -19.61 12.98
N LYS A 170 -2.52 -18.94 14.14
CA LYS A 170 -3.56 -18.00 14.57
C LYS A 170 -3.58 -16.74 13.72
N LEU A 171 -2.43 -16.15 13.42
CA LEU A 171 -2.31 -15.04 12.47
C LEU A 171 -2.81 -15.41 11.07
N LYS A 172 -2.45 -16.59 10.57
CA LYS A 172 -2.97 -17.09 9.30
C LYS A 172 -4.50 -17.24 9.32
N ALA A 173 -5.06 -17.74 10.42
CA ALA A 173 -6.51 -17.87 10.58
C ALA A 173 -7.19 -16.50 10.62
N PHE A 174 -6.66 -15.55 11.39
CA PHE A 174 -7.14 -14.16 11.45
C PHE A 174 -7.23 -13.55 10.04
N PHE A 175 -6.13 -13.50 9.29
CA PHE A 175 -6.12 -12.91 7.97
C PHE A 175 -7.07 -13.61 6.99
N ARG A 176 -7.17 -14.94 7.03
CA ARG A 176 -8.11 -15.69 6.21
C ARG A 176 -9.56 -15.35 6.51
N MET A 177 -9.89 -15.05 7.78
CA MET A 177 -11.25 -14.68 8.17
C MET A 177 -11.57 -13.23 7.80
N VAL A 178 -10.66 -12.28 8.01
CA VAL A 178 -10.96 -10.85 7.77
C VAL A 178 -10.93 -10.45 6.29
N THR A 179 -10.01 -11.01 5.48
CA THR A 179 -9.81 -10.60 4.08
C THR A 179 -11.07 -10.63 3.22
N PRO A 180 -11.95 -11.67 3.28
CA PRO A 180 -13.20 -11.64 2.52
C PRO A 180 -14.11 -10.48 2.91
N HIS A 181 -14.20 -10.16 4.21
CA HIS A 181 -15.01 -9.04 4.70
C HIS A 181 -14.48 -7.70 4.21
N LEU A 182 -13.16 -7.49 4.24
CA LEU A 182 -12.54 -6.28 3.74
C LEU A 182 -12.88 -6.05 2.26
N ASN A 183 -12.77 -7.09 1.43
CA ASN A 183 -13.02 -7.00 0.00
C ASN A 183 -14.52 -6.87 -0.34
N ILE A 184 -15.40 -7.59 0.35
CA ILE A 184 -16.86 -7.51 0.13
C ILE A 184 -17.41 -6.14 0.56
N LYS A 185 -16.87 -5.55 1.62
CA LYS A 185 -17.37 -4.31 2.21
C LYS A 185 -16.60 -3.06 1.79
N ASP A 186 -15.57 -3.20 0.94
CA ASP A 186 -14.65 -2.15 0.49
C ASP A 186 -13.97 -1.40 1.64
N ILE A 187 -13.47 -2.15 2.62
CA ILE A 187 -12.79 -1.61 3.81
C ILE A 187 -11.27 -1.71 3.63
N PRO A 188 -10.51 -0.61 3.71
CA PRO A 188 -9.06 -0.65 3.81
C PRO A 188 -8.63 -1.03 5.24
N MET A 189 -7.70 -1.99 5.32
CA MET A 189 -7.01 -2.37 6.56
C MET A 189 -5.51 -2.23 6.36
N HIS A 190 -4.88 -1.38 7.15
CA HIS A 190 -3.44 -1.18 7.15
C HIS A 190 -2.82 -1.75 8.42
N VAL A 191 -1.80 -2.57 8.24
CA VAL A 191 -1.18 -3.33 9.32
C VAL A 191 0.30 -3.02 9.40
N VAL A 192 0.77 -2.64 10.57
CA VAL A 192 2.20 -2.50 10.88
C VAL A 192 2.76 -3.87 11.23
N ASN A 193 3.89 -4.21 10.59
CA ASN A 193 4.55 -5.48 10.80
C ASN A 193 6.08 -5.31 10.86
N HIS A 194 6.78 -6.30 11.39
CA HIS A 194 8.23 -6.34 11.45
C HIS A 194 8.81 -7.20 10.32
N VAL A 195 10.10 -7.01 10.07
CA VAL A 195 10.90 -7.90 9.24
C VAL A 195 12.02 -8.49 10.08
N TYR A 196 12.50 -9.67 9.67
CA TYR A 196 13.71 -10.26 10.18
C TYR A 196 14.63 -10.63 9.01
N LYS A 197 15.92 -10.73 9.27
CA LYS A 197 16.89 -11.11 8.25
C LYS A 197 16.92 -12.62 8.08
N GLU A 198 16.87 -13.09 6.84
CA GLU A 198 17.11 -14.48 6.52
C GLU A 198 18.56 -14.88 6.87
N MET A 199 18.73 -16.06 7.46
CA MET A 199 20.06 -16.60 7.72
C MET A 199 20.65 -17.20 6.42
N SER A 200 21.24 -16.36 5.59
CA SER A 200 21.88 -16.73 4.32
C SER A 200 23.10 -15.86 4.05
N LEU A 201 23.93 -16.24 3.06
CA LEU A 201 25.07 -15.42 2.60
C LEU A 201 24.65 -14.05 2.08
N TYR A 202 23.40 -13.94 1.58
CA TYR A 202 22.80 -12.68 1.10
C TYR A 202 21.46 -12.46 1.83
N PRO A 203 21.50 -11.96 3.07
CA PRO A 203 20.31 -11.83 3.90
C PRO A 203 19.24 -10.98 3.26
N LYS A 204 18.04 -11.52 3.11
CA LYS A 204 16.85 -10.79 2.67
C LYS A 204 15.96 -10.46 3.85
N ASP A 205 15.19 -9.38 3.71
CA ASP A 205 14.14 -9.05 4.68
C ASP A 205 12.96 -10.01 4.48
N ILE A 206 12.60 -10.74 5.54
CA ILE A 206 11.43 -11.62 5.57
C ILE A 206 10.36 -10.97 6.43
N VAL A 207 9.15 -10.88 5.90
CA VAL A 207 7.99 -10.35 6.62
C VAL A 207 7.59 -11.30 7.75
N ALA A 208 7.47 -10.77 8.96
CA ALA A 208 7.08 -11.56 10.12
C ALA A 208 5.64 -12.07 10.01
N GLY A 209 5.30 -13.15 10.76
CA GLY A 209 3.95 -13.71 10.80
C GLY A 209 3.69 -14.83 9.79
N GLY A 210 4.71 -15.26 9.04
CA GLY A 210 4.69 -16.42 8.15
C GLY A 210 3.91 -16.20 6.85
N GLN A 211 3.81 -17.25 6.03
CA GLN A 211 3.19 -17.17 4.69
C GLN A 211 1.71 -16.76 4.70
N GLY A 212 0.99 -16.97 5.82
CA GLY A 212 -0.43 -16.67 5.88
C GLY A 212 -0.74 -15.18 5.73
N SER A 213 0.02 -14.32 6.40
CA SER A 213 -0.11 -12.86 6.28
C SER A 213 0.31 -12.38 4.89
N TYR A 214 1.41 -12.92 4.35
CA TYR A 214 1.93 -12.60 3.03
C TYR A 214 0.92 -12.92 1.92
N LEU A 215 0.32 -14.12 1.93
CA LEU A 215 -0.63 -14.56 0.90
C LEU A 215 -1.94 -13.76 0.94
N SER A 216 -2.43 -13.41 2.13
CA SER A 216 -3.69 -12.69 2.32
C SER A 216 -3.60 -11.20 1.98
N SER A 217 -2.41 -10.61 1.95
CA SER A 217 -2.23 -9.19 1.67
C SER A 217 -2.38 -8.85 0.21
N ASP A 218 -3.05 -7.74 -0.06
CA ASP A 218 -3.13 -7.13 -1.38
C ASP A 218 -1.84 -6.35 -1.69
N ASN A 219 -1.31 -5.63 -0.69
CA ASN A 219 -0.06 -4.91 -0.81
C ASN A 219 0.87 -5.20 0.39
N ILE A 220 2.17 -5.30 0.14
CA ILE A 220 3.22 -5.40 1.15
C ILE A 220 4.34 -4.44 0.78
N PHE A 221 4.66 -3.53 1.69
CA PHE A 221 5.73 -2.57 1.55
C PHE A 221 6.80 -2.81 2.62
N ILE A 222 8.06 -2.91 2.19
CA ILE A 222 9.20 -2.99 3.11
C ILE A 222 9.90 -1.64 3.13
N ILE A 223 9.94 -1.01 4.31
CA ILE A 223 10.42 0.35 4.46
C ILE A 223 11.91 0.35 4.79
N GLY A 224 12.71 0.82 3.83
CA GLY A 224 14.11 1.17 4.02
C GLY A 224 14.27 2.56 4.66
N LYS A 225 15.46 2.86 5.19
CA LYS A 225 15.78 4.15 5.80
C LYS A 225 17.20 4.58 5.41
N GLN A 226 17.31 5.79 4.90
CA GLN A 226 18.58 6.44 4.59
C GLN A 226 18.66 7.77 5.32
N GLN A 227 19.86 8.16 5.73
CA GLN A 227 20.08 9.47 6.37
C GLN A 227 20.09 10.56 5.30
N GLU A 228 19.44 11.68 5.59
CA GLU A 228 19.55 12.92 4.85
C GLU A 228 20.42 13.89 5.65
N LYS A 229 21.52 14.31 5.05
CA LYS A 229 22.53 15.15 5.71
C LYS A 229 22.83 16.41 4.91
N ASP A 230 23.09 17.51 5.61
CA ASP A 230 23.74 18.69 5.07
C ASP A 230 25.14 18.79 5.68
N GLY A 231 26.17 18.52 4.88
CA GLY A 231 27.52 18.31 5.37
C GLY A 231 27.60 17.13 6.38
N THR A 232 27.88 17.44 7.64
CA THR A 232 27.93 16.45 8.74
C THR A 232 26.65 16.40 9.57
N GLU A 233 25.75 17.38 9.41
CA GLU A 233 24.53 17.51 10.19
C GLU A 233 23.43 16.60 9.63
N LEU A 234 22.72 15.89 10.52
CA LEU A 234 21.59 15.05 10.16
C LEU A 234 20.32 15.90 10.10
N MET A 235 19.79 16.13 8.89
CA MET A 235 18.61 16.97 8.66
C MET A 235 17.30 16.19 8.69
N GLY A 236 17.36 14.88 8.42
CA GLY A 236 16.17 14.04 8.33
C GLY A 236 16.48 12.63 7.85
N PHE A 237 15.46 11.99 7.30
CA PHE A 237 15.57 10.66 6.73
C PHE A 237 14.78 10.55 5.41
N ASN A 238 15.34 9.79 4.49
CA ASN A 238 14.62 9.28 3.33
C ASN A 238 14.14 7.87 3.62
N PHE A 239 12.84 7.67 3.71
CA PHE A 239 12.21 6.35 3.83
C PHE A 239 11.92 5.83 2.44
N ILE A 240 12.50 4.68 2.10
CA ILE A 240 12.33 4.05 0.79
C ILE A 240 11.21 3.02 0.90
N ILE A 241 10.09 3.26 0.23
CA ILE A 241 9.02 2.29 0.12
C ILE A 241 9.42 1.29 -0.96
N ASN A 242 9.84 0.09 -0.54
CA ASN A 242 10.10 -1.02 -1.45
C ASN A 242 8.81 -1.83 -1.61
N VAL A 243 8.31 -1.92 -2.83
CA VAL A 243 7.11 -2.72 -3.14
C VAL A 243 7.50 -4.18 -3.20
N GLU A 244 7.20 -4.94 -2.15
CA GLU A 244 7.44 -6.38 -2.09
C GLU A 244 6.35 -7.15 -2.83
N LYS A 245 5.09 -6.76 -2.61
CA LYS A 245 3.91 -7.31 -3.26
C LYS A 245 2.88 -6.22 -3.46
N SER A 246 2.23 -6.19 -4.62
CA SER A 246 1.10 -5.30 -4.87
C SER A 246 0.18 -5.91 -5.93
N ARG A 247 -1.09 -5.48 -5.92
CA ARG A 247 -2.04 -5.75 -7.01
C ARG A 247 -1.96 -4.71 -8.12
N TYR A 248 -1.32 -3.58 -7.86
CA TYR A 248 -1.34 -2.41 -8.74
C TYR A 248 0.05 -2.03 -9.24
N VAL A 249 1.05 -2.13 -8.38
CA VAL A 249 2.40 -1.62 -8.61
C VAL A 249 3.37 -2.75 -8.90
N ILE A 250 4.22 -2.58 -9.90
CA ILE A 250 5.26 -3.54 -10.26
C ILE A 250 6.14 -3.84 -9.04
N PRO A 251 6.28 -5.12 -8.63
CA PRO A 251 7.14 -5.52 -7.53
C PRO A 251 8.58 -5.02 -7.70
N LYS A 252 9.27 -4.76 -6.59
CA LYS A 252 10.62 -4.19 -6.51
C LYS A 252 10.72 -2.71 -6.91
N SER A 253 9.62 -2.03 -7.22
CA SER A 253 9.60 -0.58 -7.33
C SER A 253 10.03 0.06 -6.01
N LYS A 254 10.78 1.15 -6.08
CA LYS A 254 11.32 1.89 -4.92
C LYS A 254 10.87 3.34 -5.00
N ILE A 255 10.18 3.81 -3.99
CA ILE A 255 9.64 5.16 -3.96
C ILE A 255 10.12 5.85 -2.69
N PRO A 256 10.94 6.92 -2.81
CA PRO A 256 11.48 7.63 -1.66
C PRO A 256 10.47 8.61 -1.08
N ILE A 257 10.39 8.67 0.24
CA ILE A 257 9.63 9.66 1.00
C ILE A 257 10.57 10.35 1.99
N SER A 258 10.84 11.63 1.76
CA SER A 258 11.71 12.43 2.61
C SER A 258 10.96 12.98 3.82
N VAL A 259 11.55 12.89 4.98
CA VAL A 259 11.02 13.40 6.24
C VAL A 259 12.09 14.22 6.92
N SER A 260 11.92 15.53 6.95
CA SER A 260 12.79 16.47 7.67
C SER A 260 12.41 16.56 9.13
N PHE A 261 13.40 16.77 10.00
CA PHE A 261 13.14 17.03 11.44
C PHE A 261 12.42 18.36 11.67
N GLU A 262 12.66 19.33 10.80
CA GLU A 262 12.09 20.67 10.92
C GLU A 262 10.67 20.75 10.34
N SER A 263 10.48 20.25 9.12
CA SER A 263 9.24 20.44 8.35
C SER A 263 8.36 19.19 8.22
N GLY A 264 8.82 18.04 8.75
CA GLY A 264 8.08 16.78 8.64
C GLY A 264 8.11 16.18 7.23
N VAL A 265 7.02 15.53 6.83
CA VAL A 265 6.89 14.91 5.51
C VAL A 265 6.62 15.96 4.45
N SER A 266 7.47 16.05 3.44
CA SER A 266 7.23 16.95 2.31
C SER A 266 6.12 16.40 1.41
N LYS A 267 5.17 17.25 1.05
CA LYS A 267 4.12 16.92 0.08
C LYS A 267 4.70 16.49 -1.28
N TRP A 268 5.81 17.09 -1.67
CA TRP A 268 6.46 16.87 -2.96
C TRP A 268 7.56 15.81 -2.92
N SER A 269 7.67 15.14 -1.78
CA SER A 269 8.64 14.10 -1.54
C SER A 269 8.63 13.04 -2.65
N GLY A 270 9.82 12.64 -3.11
CA GLY A 270 9.99 11.59 -4.12
C GLY A 270 9.63 11.97 -5.56
N LEU A 271 8.88 13.06 -5.78
CA LEU A 271 8.42 13.42 -7.12
C LEU A 271 9.56 13.86 -8.05
N LEU A 272 10.57 14.54 -7.51
CA LEU A 272 11.68 15.03 -8.35
C LEU A 272 12.45 13.87 -8.97
N ASP A 273 12.72 12.83 -8.22
CA ASP A 273 13.43 11.65 -8.72
C ASP A 273 12.58 10.94 -9.79
N ILE A 274 11.28 10.81 -9.54
CA ILE A 274 10.34 10.23 -10.51
C ILE A 274 10.26 11.07 -11.79
N ALA A 275 10.15 12.39 -11.68
CA ALA A 275 10.06 13.27 -12.83
C ALA A 275 11.37 13.32 -13.64
N LEU A 276 12.53 13.19 -12.99
CA LEU A 276 13.83 13.06 -13.66
C LEU A 276 13.95 11.70 -14.38
N ASP A 277 13.54 10.61 -13.73
CA ASP A 277 13.57 9.26 -14.32
C ASP A 277 12.65 9.16 -15.56
N LEU A 278 11.51 9.85 -15.52
CA LEU A 278 10.52 9.87 -16.61
C LEU A 278 10.74 10.96 -17.65
N GLY A 279 11.78 11.80 -17.50
CA GLY A 279 12.14 12.83 -18.48
C GLY A 279 11.28 14.11 -18.43
N PHE A 280 10.47 14.33 -17.39
CA PHE A 280 9.70 15.56 -17.20
C PHE A 280 10.47 16.66 -16.44
N CYS A 281 11.62 16.33 -15.91
CA CYS A 281 12.63 17.25 -15.40
C CYS A 281 13.99 16.84 -15.95
N ALA A 282 14.89 17.81 -16.09
CA ALA A 282 16.27 17.60 -16.52
C ALA A 282 17.26 18.30 -15.57
N LYS A 283 18.51 17.84 -15.58
CA LYS A 283 19.63 18.48 -14.88
C LYS A 283 20.54 19.15 -15.91
N PRO A 284 20.23 20.39 -16.37
CA PRO A 284 21.00 21.07 -17.40
C PRO A 284 22.43 21.40 -16.96
N SER A 285 22.66 21.50 -15.66
CA SER A 285 23.99 21.66 -15.07
C SER A 285 23.97 21.18 -13.60
N MET A 286 25.15 20.99 -13.04
CA MET A 286 25.30 20.47 -11.65
C MET A 286 24.52 21.33 -10.64
N GLY A 287 23.63 20.68 -9.88
CA GLY A 287 22.79 21.31 -8.84
C GLY A 287 21.63 22.16 -9.36
N TRP A 288 21.35 22.15 -10.66
CA TRP A 288 20.23 22.84 -11.26
C TRP A 288 19.24 21.89 -11.91
N ILE A 289 17.96 22.20 -11.76
CA ILE A 289 16.82 21.46 -12.30
C ILE A 289 16.06 22.38 -13.24
N SER A 290 15.65 21.89 -14.40
CA SER A 290 14.69 22.56 -15.30
C SER A 290 13.54 21.61 -15.59
N LYS A 291 12.35 22.16 -15.83
CA LYS A 291 11.24 21.37 -16.37
C LYS A 291 11.51 21.06 -17.84
N VAL A 292 10.89 19.98 -18.29
CA VAL A 292 10.84 19.59 -19.70
C VAL A 292 9.39 19.72 -20.15
N ASP A 293 9.15 20.34 -21.26
CA ASP A 293 7.81 20.41 -21.87
C ASP A 293 7.41 19.00 -22.31
N PRO A 294 6.30 18.45 -21.76
CA PRO A 294 5.93 17.06 -22.03
C PRO A 294 5.53 16.77 -23.47
N LYS A 295 5.22 17.82 -24.28
CA LYS A 295 4.79 17.68 -25.68
C LYS A 295 5.93 17.84 -26.66
N THR A 296 6.81 18.82 -26.41
CA THR A 296 7.91 19.14 -27.33
C THR A 296 9.22 18.46 -26.94
N GLY A 297 9.38 18.06 -25.67
CA GLY A 297 10.64 17.55 -25.12
C GLY A 297 11.69 18.63 -24.88
N GLU A 298 11.35 19.90 -25.05
CA GLU A 298 12.28 21.02 -24.87
C GLU A 298 12.47 21.31 -23.37
N ILE A 299 13.73 21.59 -22.99
CA ILE A 299 14.08 21.96 -21.64
C ILE A 299 13.81 23.46 -21.44
N GLU A 300 13.00 23.80 -20.44
CA GLU A 300 12.73 25.18 -20.06
C GLU A 300 14.03 25.89 -19.67
N GLU A 301 14.17 27.17 -20.08
CA GLU A 301 15.35 28.00 -19.73
C GLU A 301 15.44 28.26 -18.23
N LYS A 302 14.29 28.29 -17.53
CA LYS A 302 14.22 28.57 -16.11
C LYS A 302 14.82 27.41 -15.32
N LYS A 303 15.75 27.77 -14.42
CA LYS A 303 16.47 26.82 -13.58
C LYS A 303 16.09 26.99 -12.12
N TYR A 304 16.00 25.88 -11.40
CA TYR A 304 15.63 25.80 -9.98
C TYR A 304 16.70 25.04 -9.22
N ARG A 305 16.90 25.35 -7.95
CA ARG A 305 17.61 24.45 -7.04
C ARG A 305 16.66 23.35 -6.59
N ALA A 306 17.17 22.18 -6.20
CA ALA A 306 16.32 21.07 -5.74
C ALA A 306 15.35 21.49 -4.62
N LYS A 307 15.77 22.33 -3.66
CA LYS A 307 14.90 22.86 -2.60
C LYS A 307 13.79 23.78 -3.13
N ASP A 308 14.03 24.49 -4.23
CA ASP A 308 13.07 25.44 -4.82
C ASP A 308 12.00 24.71 -5.65
N THR A 309 12.16 23.42 -5.92
CA THR A 309 11.14 22.58 -6.58
C THR A 309 10.03 22.16 -5.61
N ASN A 310 10.17 22.35 -4.31
CA ASN A 310 9.19 21.98 -3.30
C ASN A 310 8.04 22.98 -3.18
N THR A 311 7.50 23.43 -4.32
CA THR A 311 6.39 24.40 -4.38
C THR A 311 5.27 23.92 -5.30
N LYS A 312 4.06 24.41 -5.03
CA LYS A 312 2.90 24.10 -5.88
C LYS A 312 3.11 24.60 -7.30
N GLU A 313 3.67 25.80 -7.46
CA GLU A 313 3.91 26.46 -8.75
C GLU A 313 4.86 25.63 -9.65
N PHE A 314 5.83 24.97 -9.02
CA PHE A 314 6.71 24.07 -9.77
C PHE A 314 5.96 22.84 -10.28
N TRP A 315 5.16 22.20 -9.42
CA TRP A 315 4.55 20.91 -9.71
C TRP A 315 3.23 20.96 -10.47
N ASP A 316 2.46 22.07 -10.38
CA ASP A 316 1.11 22.14 -10.96
C ASP A 316 1.09 21.78 -12.46
N SER A 317 2.02 22.28 -13.26
CA SER A 317 2.05 21.99 -14.70
C SER A 317 2.37 20.51 -14.99
N ILE A 318 3.27 19.91 -14.21
CA ILE A 318 3.67 18.50 -14.38
C ILE A 318 2.56 17.56 -13.90
N LEU A 319 2.05 17.74 -12.69
CA LEU A 319 1.06 16.84 -12.08
C LEU A 319 -0.30 16.87 -12.78
N ASN A 320 -0.64 17.99 -13.44
CA ASN A 320 -1.88 18.12 -14.19
C ASN A 320 -1.77 17.66 -15.63
N SER A 321 -0.55 17.40 -16.14
CA SER A 321 -0.40 16.89 -17.50
C SER A 321 -0.82 15.42 -17.60
N GLN A 322 -1.54 15.07 -18.65
CA GLN A 322 -1.95 13.71 -18.89
C GLN A 322 -0.75 12.84 -19.25
N GLU A 323 0.20 13.39 -19.98
CA GLU A 323 1.44 12.74 -20.38
C GLU A 323 2.25 12.25 -19.17
N PHE A 324 2.35 13.06 -18.11
CA PHE A 324 3.03 12.64 -16.88
C PHE A 324 2.25 11.55 -16.13
N LYS A 325 0.93 11.66 -16.07
CA LYS A 325 0.08 10.63 -15.44
C LYS A 325 0.21 9.29 -16.18
N ASP A 326 0.19 9.32 -17.51
CA ASP A 326 0.33 8.13 -18.35
C ASP A 326 1.74 7.52 -18.24
N ALA A 327 2.78 8.36 -18.22
CA ALA A 327 4.15 7.91 -18.03
C ALA A 327 4.36 7.24 -16.66
N VAL A 328 3.79 7.82 -15.58
CA VAL A 328 3.80 7.22 -14.24
C VAL A 328 3.06 5.88 -14.26
N TYR A 329 1.87 5.84 -14.84
CA TYR A 329 1.08 4.61 -14.93
C TYR A 329 1.84 3.52 -15.70
N ASN A 330 2.37 3.83 -16.86
CA ASN A 330 3.14 2.89 -17.70
C ASN A 330 4.41 2.39 -17.00
N ARG A 331 5.05 3.24 -16.20
CA ARG A 331 6.29 2.88 -15.47
C ARG A 331 6.06 1.99 -14.27
N TYR A 332 4.95 2.19 -13.55
CA TYR A 332 4.73 1.57 -12.25
C TYR A 332 3.59 0.56 -12.21
N SER A 333 2.64 0.56 -13.16
CA SER A 333 1.48 -0.31 -13.12
C SER A 333 1.75 -1.71 -13.67
N ILE A 334 1.29 -2.73 -12.95
CA ILE A 334 1.28 -4.13 -13.43
C ILE A 334 0.38 -4.27 -14.66
N SER A 335 -0.74 -3.54 -14.70
CA SER A 335 -1.77 -3.67 -15.75
C SER A 335 -1.56 -2.75 -16.95
N SER A 336 -0.41 -2.06 -17.03
CA SER A 336 -0.08 -1.22 -18.19
C SER A 336 0.31 -2.00 -19.44
N HIS A 337 0.62 -3.28 -19.28
CA HIS A 337 1.06 -4.15 -20.37
C HIS A 337 0.01 -5.20 -20.71
N SER A 338 0.00 -5.65 -21.97
CA SER A 338 -0.82 -6.78 -22.41
C SER A 338 -0.53 -8.03 -21.58
N ILE A 339 -1.57 -8.77 -21.21
CA ILE A 339 -1.43 -10.04 -20.47
C ILE A 339 -0.85 -11.12 -21.41
N ILE A 340 -1.12 -11.00 -22.71
CA ILE A 340 -0.67 -11.91 -23.74
C ILE A 340 0.06 -11.08 -24.80
N SER A 341 1.30 -11.42 -25.13
CA SER A 341 2.00 -10.75 -26.22
C SER A 341 1.50 -11.25 -27.57
N ASP A 342 1.02 -10.37 -28.42
CA ASP A 342 0.46 -10.72 -29.73
C ASP A 342 1.45 -11.49 -30.63
N GLY A 343 2.77 -11.44 -30.36
CA GLY A 343 3.79 -12.13 -31.15
C GLY A 343 3.90 -13.64 -30.93
N GLU A 344 3.34 -14.19 -29.83
CA GLU A 344 3.41 -15.62 -29.55
C GLU A 344 2.19 -16.40 -30.06
N ILE A 345 1.07 -15.72 -30.31
CA ILE A 345 -0.18 -16.37 -30.75
C ILE A 345 -0.17 -16.68 -32.24
N GLU A 346 0.40 -15.81 -33.08
CA GLU A 346 0.47 -16.03 -34.52
C GLU A 346 1.39 -17.21 -34.92
N GLN A 347 2.43 -17.52 -34.14
CA GLN A 347 3.31 -18.64 -34.42
C GLN A 347 2.72 -20.02 -34.07
N VAL A 348 1.78 -20.10 -33.12
CA VAL A 348 1.18 -21.39 -32.71
C VAL A 348 0.10 -21.82 -33.71
N PHE A 349 -0.64 -20.89 -34.29
CA PHE A 349 -1.71 -21.20 -35.24
C PHE A 349 -1.24 -21.29 -36.70
N SER A 350 -0.09 -20.69 -37.07
CA SER A 350 0.48 -20.79 -38.42
C SER A 350 1.21 -22.11 -38.70
N ASN A 351 1.50 -22.93 -37.68
CA ASN A 351 2.15 -24.25 -37.85
C ASN A 351 1.15 -25.40 -38.05
N GLU A 352 -0.16 -25.21 -37.92
CA GLU A 352 -1.17 -26.27 -38.16
C GLU A 352 -1.79 -26.23 -39.56
N GLU A 353 -1.54 -25.20 -40.39
CA GLU A 353 -2.05 -25.15 -41.79
C GLU A 353 -1.02 -25.62 -42.85
N GLY A 354 0.12 -26.16 -42.45
CA GLY A 354 1.23 -26.53 -43.34
C GLY A 354 1.45 -28.01 -43.62
N GLU A 355 0.62 -28.95 -43.10
CA GLU A 355 0.73 -30.38 -43.36
C GLU A 355 -0.60 -30.99 -43.85
N GLU A 356 -1.11 -30.56 -44.95
CA GLU A 356 -2.02 -31.34 -45.83
C GLU A 356 -1.76 -30.85 -47.25
N ASP A 357 -0.94 -31.64 -47.95
CA ASP A 357 -1.02 -32.06 -49.35
C ASP A 357 0.40 -32.38 -49.85
N ASP A 358 0.71 -33.67 -49.86
CA ASP A 358 1.41 -34.37 -50.92
C ASP A 358 1.57 -35.88 -50.55
N GLU A 359 0.52 -36.67 -50.97
CA GLU A 359 0.69 -38.02 -51.59
C GLU A 359 -0.63 -38.48 -52.21
#